data_8bbe97c5d5465159b6a7382510605097
#
_entry.id   8bbe97c5d5465159b6a7382510605097
#
_cell.length_a   1.000
_cell.length_b   1.000
_cell.length_c   1.000
_cell.angle_alpha   90.00
_cell.angle_beta   90.00
_cell.angle_gamma   90.00
#
_symmetry.space_group_name_H-M   'P 1'
#
loop_
_entity.id
_entity.type
_entity.pdbx_description
1 polymer ?
#
loop_
_entity_poly.entity_id
_entity_poly.type
_entity_poly.pdbx_seq_one_letter_code
_entity_poly.pdbx_strand_id
1 'polypeptide(L)'
;MKVARTRVPRQCEFDAMVGANLQYMRKFRKLSMQKVAEQIPFTFQQLQKYEKGRNTISAYKLLMLCKIYKVEIAEIVKESFIETHQSLINKVLDQAYMSDNEGKQFTMPDGKTVFFPEGITETALEKFKE
;
A
#
# COMPACT_ATOMS: atom_id res chain seq x y z
N MET A 1 28.49 -28.89 -1.43
CA MET A 1 28.44 -27.79 -2.39
C MET A 1 27.07 -27.12 -2.32
N LYS A 2 27.08 -25.81 -2.16
CA LYS A 2 25.83 -25.05 -2.08
C LYS A 2 25.33 -24.76 -3.48
N VAL A 3 24.17 -25.27 -3.83
CA VAL A 3 23.53 -24.91 -5.10
C VAL A 3 22.63 -23.72 -4.86
N ALA A 4 22.86 -22.64 -5.59
CA ALA A 4 22.03 -21.46 -5.50
C ALA A 4 20.61 -21.81 -5.98
N ARG A 5 19.61 -21.45 -5.16
CA ARG A 5 18.23 -21.62 -5.58
C ARG A 5 17.91 -20.62 -6.68
N THR A 6 17.51 -21.14 -7.83
CA THR A 6 17.08 -20.31 -8.94
C THR A 6 15.57 -20.22 -8.93
N ARG A 7 15.04 -19.00 -8.85
CA ARG A 7 13.60 -18.79 -8.94
C ARG A 7 13.14 -19.01 -10.37
N VAL A 8 11.99 -19.67 -10.53
CA VAL A 8 11.39 -19.82 -11.85
C VAL A 8 10.84 -18.46 -12.33
N PRO A 9 10.73 -18.24 -13.66
CA PRO A 9 10.26 -16.94 -14.18
C PRO A 9 8.93 -16.47 -13.59
N ARG A 10 7.99 -17.38 -13.41
CA ARG A 10 6.69 -17.08 -12.82
C ARG A 10 6.81 -16.55 -11.40
N GLN A 11 7.72 -17.09 -10.62
CA GLN A 11 8.01 -16.62 -9.27
C GLN A 11 8.67 -15.25 -9.30
N CYS A 12 9.57 -15.01 -10.24
CA CYS A 12 10.21 -13.69 -10.39
C CYS A 12 9.18 -12.62 -10.72
N GLU A 13 8.22 -12.92 -11.59
CA GLU A 13 7.13 -12.01 -11.91
C GLU A 13 6.25 -11.73 -10.70
N PHE A 14 5.93 -12.76 -9.94
CA PHE A 14 5.17 -12.62 -8.70
C PHE A 14 5.91 -11.75 -7.68
N ASP A 15 7.19 -12.03 -7.47
CA ASP A 15 8.00 -11.26 -6.52
C ASP A 15 8.11 -9.79 -6.93
N ALA A 16 8.25 -9.52 -8.22
CA ALA A 16 8.29 -8.16 -8.75
C ALA A 16 6.95 -7.44 -8.51
N MET A 17 5.85 -8.13 -8.72
CA MET A 17 4.51 -7.58 -8.49
C MET A 17 4.29 -7.26 -7.01
N VAL A 18 4.62 -8.20 -6.13
CA VAL A 18 4.49 -8.00 -4.68
C VAL A 18 5.40 -6.85 -4.24
N GLY A 19 6.63 -6.81 -4.72
CA GLY A 19 7.58 -5.74 -4.41
C GLY A 19 7.06 -4.37 -4.83
N ALA A 20 6.50 -4.28 -6.02
CA ALA A 20 5.92 -3.03 -6.53
C ALA A 20 4.73 -2.58 -5.68
N ASN A 21 3.87 -3.51 -5.28
CA ASN A 21 2.72 -3.21 -4.43
C ASN A 21 3.16 -2.73 -3.05
N LEU A 22 4.17 -3.37 -2.48
CA LEU A 22 4.73 -2.96 -1.18
C LEU A 22 5.36 -1.57 -1.26
N GLN A 23 6.13 -1.30 -2.30
CA GLN A 23 6.72 0.02 -2.51
C GLN A 23 5.64 1.09 -2.66
N TYR A 24 4.62 0.80 -3.44
CA TYR A 24 3.50 1.70 -3.62
C TYR A 24 2.85 2.03 -2.27
N MET A 25 2.55 1.03 -1.45
CA MET A 25 1.91 1.26 -0.15
C MET A 25 2.82 2.00 0.82
N ARG A 26 4.11 1.71 0.80
CA ARG A 26 5.06 2.45 1.64
C ARG A 26 5.04 3.94 1.30
N LYS A 27 5.14 4.27 0.02
CA LYS A 27 5.11 5.65 -0.46
C LYS A 27 3.76 6.32 -0.20
N PHE A 28 2.70 5.56 -0.36
CA PHE A 28 1.36 6.02 -0.08
C PHE A 28 1.19 6.41 1.39
N ARG A 29 1.79 5.65 2.31
CA ARG A 29 1.82 5.97 3.73
C ARG A 29 2.91 7.01 4.08
N LYS A 30 3.64 7.49 3.10
CA LYS A 30 4.71 8.50 3.26
C LYS A 30 5.80 8.05 4.22
N LEU A 31 6.14 6.77 4.16
CA LEU A 31 7.19 6.18 4.97
C LEU A 31 8.45 6.00 4.14
N SER A 32 9.60 6.38 4.68
CA SER A 32 10.89 6.06 4.08
C SER A 32 11.23 4.60 4.37
N MET A 33 12.11 4.02 3.56
CA MET A 33 12.59 2.65 3.80
C MET A 33 13.28 2.55 5.16
N GLN A 34 14.02 3.57 5.55
CA GLN A 34 14.71 3.60 6.83
C GLN A 34 13.72 3.59 7.99
N LYS A 35 12.65 4.36 7.89
CA LYS A 35 11.61 4.42 8.91
C LYS A 35 10.92 3.05 9.07
N VAL A 36 10.66 2.38 7.96
CA VAL A 36 10.08 1.04 7.99
C VAL A 36 11.06 0.04 8.57
N ALA A 37 12.34 0.10 8.16
CA ALA A 37 13.37 -0.81 8.65
C ALA A 37 13.56 -0.75 10.17
N GLU A 38 13.28 0.39 10.78
CA GLU A 38 13.33 0.55 12.24
C GLU A 38 12.24 -0.27 12.95
N GLN A 39 11.19 -0.64 12.26
CA GLN A 39 10.03 -1.33 12.84
C GLN A 39 9.96 -2.81 12.51
N ILE A 40 10.90 -3.33 11.74
CA ILE A 40 10.89 -4.71 11.27
C ILE A 40 12.18 -5.43 11.69
N PRO A 41 12.14 -6.77 11.84
CA PRO A 41 13.32 -7.52 12.27
C PRO A 41 14.24 -7.92 11.11
N PHE A 42 14.26 -7.15 10.02
CA PHE A 42 15.16 -7.40 8.89
C PHE A 42 15.72 -6.07 8.40
N THR A 43 16.79 -6.14 7.60
CA THR A 43 17.60 -4.98 7.29
C THR A 43 16.97 -4.10 6.21
N PHE A 44 17.41 -2.86 6.16
CA PHE A 44 17.09 -1.92 5.07
C PHE A 44 17.41 -2.53 3.70
N GLN A 45 18.54 -3.21 3.58
CA GLN A 45 18.97 -3.83 2.34
C GLN A 45 18.01 -4.95 1.91
N GLN A 46 17.50 -5.73 2.86
CA GLN A 46 16.49 -6.75 2.56
C GLN A 46 15.18 -6.13 2.10
N LEU A 47 14.74 -5.09 2.78
CA LEU A 47 13.53 -4.37 2.36
C LEU A 47 13.66 -3.86 0.93
N GLN A 48 14.81 -3.27 0.61
CA GLN A 48 15.09 -2.78 -0.73
C GLN A 48 15.03 -3.90 -1.78
N LYS A 49 15.58 -5.06 -1.46
CA LYS A 49 15.54 -6.23 -2.36
C LYS A 49 14.11 -6.73 -2.58
N TYR A 50 13.30 -6.73 -1.52
CA TYR A 50 11.89 -7.12 -1.66
C TYR A 50 11.11 -6.16 -2.54
N GLU A 51 11.30 -4.86 -2.36
CA GLU A 51 10.61 -3.85 -3.18
C GLU A 51 11.00 -3.94 -4.64
N LYS A 52 12.24 -4.35 -4.93
CA LYS A 52 12.72 -4.53 -6.30
C LYS A 52 12.40 -5.90 -6.87
N GLY A 53 11.77 -6.78 -6.12
CA GLY A 53 11.42 -8.11 -6.56
C GLY A 53 12.62 -9.04 -6.75
N ARG A 54 13.74 -8.74 -6.11
CA ARG A 54 14.96 -9.55 -6.23
C ARG A 54 14.92 -10.83 -5.40
N ASN A 55 14.17 -10.80 -4.31
CA ASN A 55 14.03 -11.95 -3.41
C ASN A 55 12.54 -12.18 -3.14
N THR A 56 12.21 -13.45 -2.90
CA THR A 56 10.86 -13.81 -2.44
C THR A 56 10.74 -13.48 -0.96
N ILE A 57 9.73 -12.72 -0.59
CA ILE A 57 9.46 -12.39 0.79
C ILE A 57 8.70 -13.53 1.46
N SER A 58 9.06 -13.88 2.69
CA SER A 58 8.32 -14.89 3.44
C SER A 58 6.96 -14.34 3.88
N ALA A 59 6.01 -15.25 4.13
CA ALA A 59 4.69 -14.87 4.59
C ALA A 59 4.73 -14.05 5.88
N TYR A 60 5.61 -14.42 6.81
CA TYR A 60 5.76 -13.70 8.07
C TYR A 60 6.21 -12.26 7.86
N LYS A 61 7.25 -12.05 7.06
CA LYS A 61 7.77 -10.71 6.76
C LYS A 61 6.75 -9.88 5.99
N LEU A 62 6.05 -10.50 5.05
CA LEU A 62 4.99 -9.85 4.30
C LEU A 62 3.87 -9.38 5.23
N LEU A 63 3.46 -10.23 6.16
CA LEU A 63 2.42 -9.88 7.14
C LEU A 63 2.86 -8.68 8.00
N MET A 64 4.11 -8.65 8.42
CA MET A 64 4.63 -7.52 9.20
C MET A 64 4.56 -6.21 8.44
N LEU A 65 4.98 -6.22 7.17
CA LEU A 65 4.91 -5.03 6.32
C LEU A 65 3.46 -4.60 6.09
N CYS A 66 2.56 -5.54 5.85
CA CYS A 66 1.15 -5.24 5.68
C CYS A 66 0.54 -4.59 6.92
N LYS A 67 0.96 -5.00 8.10
CA LYS A 67 0.52 -4.37 9.35
C LYS A 67 1.01 -2.93 9.47
N ILE A 68 2.25 -2.68 9.09
CA ILE A 68 2.82 -1.32 9.10
C ILE A 68 2.09 -0.43 8.09
N TYR A 69 1.84 -0.95 6.90
CA TYR A 69 1.19 -0.19 5.82
C TYR A 69 -0.33 -0.17 5.94
N LYS A 70 -0.90 -0.90 6.89
CA LYS A 70 -2.35 -1.00 7.12
C LYS A 70 -3.10 -1.44 5.87
N VAL A 71 -2.63 -2.53 5.27
CA VAL A 71 -3.20 -3.13 4.08
C VAL A 71 -3.33 -4.63 4.29
N GLU A 72 -4.34 -5.23 3.66
CA GLU A 72 -4.54 -6.67 3.72
C GLU A 72 -3.54 -7.41 2.83
N ILE A 73 -3.03 -8.53 3.31
CA ILE A 73 -2.13 -9.38 2.53
C ILE A 73 -2.77 -9.77 1.20
N ALA A 74 -4.07 -10.11 1.21
CA ALA A 74 -4.79 -10.49 0.00
C ALA A 74 -4.75 -9.41 -1.08
N GLU A 75 -4.72 -8.15 -0.69
CA GLU A 75 -4.62 -7.03 -1.63
C GLU A 75 -3.22 -6.91 -2.22
N ILE A 76 -2.20 -7.07 -1.39
CA ILE A 76 -0.80 -6.92 -1.82
C ILE A 76 -0.39 -7.98 -2.84
N VAL A 77 -1.01 -9.16 -2.82
CA VAL A 77 -0.69 -10.24 -3.75
C VAL A 77 -1.53 -10.22 -5.03
N LYS A 78 -2.28 -9.16 -5.27
CA LYS A 78 -3.09 -9.00 -6.50
C LYS A 78 -2.33 -8.22 -7.56
N GLU A 79 -2.37 -8.69 -8.80
CA GLU A 79 -1.73 -8.02 -9.93
C GLU A 79 -2.32 -6.63 -10.18
N SER A 80 -3.63 -6.47 -10.01
CA SER A 80 -4.33 -5.21 -10.28
C SER A 80 -4.43 -4.30 -9.05
N PHE A 81 -3.65 -4.56 -7.99
CA PHE A 81 -3.80 -3.82 -6.74
C PHE A 81 -3.62 -2.31 -6.91
N ILE A 82 -2.55 -1.90 -7.59
CA ILE A 82 -2.22 -0.48 -7.73
C ILE A 82 -3.31 0.26 -8.50
N GLU A 83 -3.74 -0.29 -9.63
CA GLU A 83 -4.79 0.33 -10.45
C GLU A 83 -6.11 0.41 -9.69
N THR A 84 -6.48 -0.67 -9.02
CA THR A 84 -7.72 -0.73 -8.25
C THR A 84 -7.70 0.27 -7.09
N HIS A 85 -6.59 0.34 -6.38
CA HIS A 85 -6.42 1.26 -5.27
C HIS A 85 -6.48 2.71 -5.73
N GLN A 86 -5.77 3.03 -6.81
CA GLN A 86 -5.78 4.38 -7.37
C GLN A 86 -7.17 4.78 -7.86
N SER A 87 -7.88 3.86 -8.50
CA SER A 87 -9.24 4.10 -8.96
C SER A 87 -10.19 4.40 -7.80
N LEU A 88 -10.08 3.64 -6.71
CA LEU A 88 -10.87 3.87 -5.51
C LEU A 88 -10.59 5.24 -4.91
N ILE A 89 -9.32 5.62 -4.80
CA ILE A 89 -8.91 6.92 -4.27
C ILE A 89 -9.44 8.05 -5.15
N ASN A 90 -9.36 7.91 -6.47
CA ASN A 90 -9.88 8.92 -7.40
C ASN A 90 -11.38 9.10 -7.25
N LYS A 91 -12.13 8.02 -7.07
CA LYS A 91 -13.57 8.09 -6.82
C LYS A 91 -13.89 8.84 -5.53
N VAL A 92 -13.12 8.58 -4.49
CA VAL A 92 -13.26 9.26 -3.20
C VAL A 92 -13.01 10.76 -3.36
N LEU A 93 -11.95 11.12 -4.06
CA LEU A 93 -11.59 12.51 -4.30
C LEU A 93 -12.66 13.23 -5.14
N ASP A 94 -13.17 12.59 -6.19
CA ASP A 94 -14.22 13.17 -7.04
C ASP A 94 -15.49 13.43 -6.24
N GLN A 95 -15.91 12.48 -5.42
CA GLN A 95 -17.09 12.65 -4.58
C GLN A 95 -16.91 13.79 -3.58
N ALA A 96 -15.73 13.90 -3.01
CA ALA A 96 -15.42 14.98 -2.07
C ALA A 96 -15.46 16.33 -2.77
N TYR A 97 -14.93 16.42 -3.99
CA TYR A 97 -14.97 17.65 -4.77
C TYR A 97 -16.39 18.06 -5.09
N MET A 98 -17.24 17.13 -5.47
CA MET A 98 -18.64 17.41 -5.76
C MET A 98 -19.41 17.84 -4.51
N SER A 99 -19.09 17.28 -3.35
CA SER A 99 -19.73 17.60 -2.08
C SER A 99 -19.27 18.92 -1.49
N ASP A 100 -18.09 19.38 -1.86
CA ASP A 100 -17.48 20.58 -1.27
C ASP A 100 -18.32 21.85 -1.48
N ASN A 101 -19.02 21.91 -2.60
CA ASN A 101 -19.89 23.06 -2.91
C ASN A 101 -21.25 23.02 -2.21
N GLU A 102 -21.62 21.89 -1.61
CA GLU A 102 -22.97 21.64 -1.12
C GLU A 102 -23.08 21.37 0.37
N GLY A 103 -22.11 21.69 1.14
CA GLY A 103 -22.18 21.44 2.57
C GLY A 103 -21.14 20.46 3.06
N LYS A 104 -20.25 20.11 2.19
CA LYS A 104 -19.00 19.50 2.62
C LYS A 104 -19.17 18.13 3.28
N GLN A 105 -20.20 17.41 2.89
CA GLN A 105 -20.41 16.03 3.33
C GLN A 105 -19.86 15.07 2.31
N PHE A 106 -19.27 14.01 2.81
CA PHE A 106 -18.66 12.99 1.98
C PHE A 106 -19.00 11.63 2.55
N THR A 107 -19.59 10.76 1.74
CA THR A 107 -19.92 9.38 2.14
C THR A 107 -18.81 8.45 1.74
N MET A 108 -18.25 7.77 2.75
CA MET A 108 -17.18 6.80 2.55
C MET A 108 -17.71 5.51 1.92
N PRO A 109 -16.85 4.71 1.27
CA PRO A 109 -17.28 3.43 0.70
C PRO A 109 -17.89 2.46 1.71
N ASP A 110 -17.59 2.60 3.00
CA ASP A 110 -18.17 1.80 4.06
C ASP A 110 -19.53 2.28 4.54
N GLY A 111 -20.08 3.34 3.92
CA GLY A 111 -21.36 3.91 4.27
C GLY A 111 -21.34 5.02 5.30
N LYS A 112 -20.21 5.31 5.89
CA LYS A 112 -20.09 6.40 6.85
C LYS A 112 -20.03 7.76 6.16
N THR A 113 -20.61 8.76 6.78
CA THR A 113 -20.55 10.14 6.29
C THR A 113 -19.52 10.92 7.08
N VAL A 114 -18.65 11.61 6.35
CA VAL A 114 -17.60 12.45 6.95
C VAL A 114 -17.80 13.87 6.48
N PHE A 115 -17.59 14.81 7.39
CA PHE A 115 -17.74 16.25 7.10
C PHE A 115 -16.37 16.89 6.98
N PHE A 116 -16.13 17.59 5.86
CA PHE A 116 -14.89 18.32 5.61
C PHE A 116 -15.21 19.81 5.46
N PRO A 117 -14.86 20.65 6.44
CA PRO A 117 -15.22 22.07 6.39
C PRO A 117 -14.49 22.87 5.32
N GLU A 118 -13.34 22.41 4.87
CA GLU A 118 -12.50 23.14 3.91
C GLU A 118 -12.01 22.27 2.74
N GLY A 119 -12.76 21.25 2.39
CA GLY A 119 -12.36 20.32 1.35
C GLY A 119 -11.48 19.20 1.88
N ILE A 120 -11.04 18.30 0.98
CA ILE A 120 -10.21 17.16 1.35
C ILE A 120 -8.75 17.57 1.43
N THR A 121 -8.14 17.30 2.58
CA THR A 121 -6.70 17.40 2.79
C THR A 121 -6.11 16.00 2.81
N GLU A 122 -4.78 15.90 2.67
CA GLU A 122 -4.09 14.61 2.83
C GLU A 122 -4.36 13.98 4.19
N THR A 123 -4.42 14.78 5.24
CA THR A 123 -4.72 14.30 6.59
C THR A 123 -6.11 13.67 6.68
N ALA A 124 -7.11 14.31 6.07
CA ALA A 124 -8.46 13.75 6.02
C ALA A 124 -8.49 12.45 5.23
N LEU A 125 -7.74 12.39 4.14
CA LEU A 125 -7.64 11.19 3.31
C LEU A 125 -6.97 10.04 4.06
N GLU A 126 -5.96 10.32 4.87
CA GLU A 126 -5.31 9.32 5.70
C GLU A 126 -6.25 8.77 6.77
N LYS A 127 -7.03 9.61 7.42
CA LYS A 127 -8.07 9.17 8.36
C LYS A 127 -9.09 8.26 7.68
N PHE A 128 -9.43 8.56 6.45
CA PHE A 128 -10.34 7.76 5.67
C PHE A 128 -9.81 6.32 5.47
N LYS A 129 -8.50 6.16 5.36
CA LYS A 129 -7.86 4.88 5.07
C LYS A 129 -7.53 4.05 6.30
N GLU A 130 -7.60 4.64 7.46
CA GLU A 130 -7.41 3.92 8.71
C GLU A 130 -8.65 3.11 9.04
#